data_05f7d0100178d38382518ac095606c4b
#
_entry.id   05f7d0100178d38382518ac095606c4b
#
_cell.length_a   1.000
_cell.length_b   1.000
_cell.length_c   1.000
_cell.angle_alpha   90.00
_cell.angle_beta   90.00
_cell.angle_gamma   90.00
#
_symmetry.space_group_name_H-M   'P 1'
#
loop_
_entity.id
_entity.type
_entity.pdbx_description
1 polymer ?
#
loop_
_entity_poly.entity_id
_entity_poly.type
_entity_poly.pdbx_seq_one_letter_code
_entity_poly.pdbx_strand_id
1 'polypeptide(L)'
;TVTSSDPGEATVTSTLTFTSANWDTAQTVTVTGVDDNLVDGSISSTITIAIDDGNSDDDFDAVANQTVSVTTTDDDVAGFTIVESDGSTEVAESGTTDTVTVVLDAQPTSDVVISISSEDAGEATTTGTLTFSPLNWDTPQTITITGFDADIIDGSINSNRVIAVIDGISDDSFD
;
A
#
# COMPACT_ATOMS: atom_id res chain seq x y z
N THR A 1 -29.31 -7.54 -15.29
CA THR A 1 -28.07 -6.79 -14.96
C THR A 1 -27.31 -7.48 -13.84
N VAL A 2 -25.99 -7.28 -13.80
CA VAL A 2 -25.12 -7.74 -12.73
C VAL A 2 -24.26 -6.56 -12.28
N THR A 3 -24.20 -6.32 -10.97
CA THR A 3 -23.46 -5.18 -10.41
C THR A 3 -22.65 -5.60 -9.18
N SER A 4 -21.50 -4.97 -8.96
CA SER A 4 -20.74 -5.04 -7.72
C SER A 4 -21.11 -3.87 -6.81
N SER A 5 -21.18 -4.10 -5.50
CA SER A 5 -21.34 -3.03 -4.50
C SER A 5 -20.07 -2.21 -4.35
N ASP A 6 -18.92 -2.80 -4.70
CA ASP A 6 -17.62 -2.15 -4.69
C ASP A 6 -16.81 -2.52 -5.94
N PRO A 7 -16.88 -1.69 -7.00
CA PRO A 7 -16.10 -1.91 -8.20
C PRO A 7 -14.61 -1.62 -8.05
N GLY A 8 -14.18 -0.97 -6.97
CA GLY A 8 -12.77 -0.79 -6.61
C GLY A 8 -12.12 -2.10 -6.21
N GLU A 9 -12.91 -2.99 -5.60
CA GLU A 9 -12.45 -4.28 -5.09
C GLU A 9 -12.75 -5.45 -6.05
N ALA A 10 -13.96 -5.47 -6.63
CA ALA A 10 -14.38 -6.54 -7.50
C ALA A 10 -15.22 -6.04 -8.67
N THR A 11 -14.80 -6.37 -9.87
CA THR A 11 -15.54 -6.10 -11.11
C THR A 11 -16.30 -7.34 -11.59
N VAL A 12 -17.35 -7.13 -12.37
CA VAL A 12 -18.22 -8.20 -12.88
C VAL A 12 -18.59 -8.01 -14.34
N THR A 13 -18.91 -9.12 -15.01
CA THR A 13 -19.63 -9.09 -16.29
C THR A 13 -20.99 -8.46 -16.09
N SER A 14 -21.30 -7.35 -16.75
CA SER A 14 -22.41 -6.45 -16.39
C SER A 14 -23.81 -6.90 -16.83
N THR A 15 -23.94 -7.78 -17.81
CA THR A 15 -25.23 -8.17 -18.35
C THR A 15 -25.27 -9.61 -18.84
N LEU A 16 -26.34 -10.32 -18.50
CA LEU A 16 -26.70 -11.62 -19.05
C LEU A 16 -28.00 -11.44 -19.84
N THR A 17 -28.11 -12.09 -21.00
CA THR A 17 -29.31 -12.05 -21.82
C THR A 17 -29.86 -13.45 -22.05
N PHE A 18 -31.05 -13.71 -21.54
CA PHE A 18 -31.80 -14.93 -21.75
C PHE A 18 -32.90 -14.68 -22.80
N THR A 19 -33.03 -15.59 -23.74
CA THR A 19 -34.00 -15.54 -24.81
C THR A 19 -34.79 -16.83 -24.84
N SER A 20 -35.88 -16.89 -25.63
CA SER A 20 -36.66 -18.13 -25.84
C SER A 20 -35.82 -19.30 -26.38
N ALA A 21 -34.64 -19.03 -26.92
CA ALA A 21 -33.74 -20.05 -27.49
C ALA A 21 -32.66 -20.55 -26.51
N ASN A 22 -32.38 -19.84 -25.41
CA ASN A 22 -31.29 -20.16 -24.48
C ASN A 22 -31.67 -20.03 -22.97
N TRP A 23 -32.95 -19.87 -22.66
CA TRP A 23 -33.44 -19.64 -21.30
C TRP A 23 -33.06 -20.75 -20.31
N ASP A 24 -32.89 -21.96 -20.79
CA ASP A 24 -32.50 -23.17 -20.01
C ASP A 24 -31.00 -23.45 -20.04
N THR A 25 -30.23 -22.57 -20.65
CA THR A 25 -28.77 -22.70 -20.75
C THR A 25 -28.09 -21.76 -19.73
N ALA A 26 -27.34 -22.34 -18.79
CA ALA A 26 -26.62 -21.57 -17.79
C ALA A 26 -25.64 -20.58 -18.44
N GLN A 27 -25.68 -19.33 -17.99
CA GLN A 27 -24.72 -18.30 -18.37
C GLN A 27 -23.80 -17.99 -17.21
N THR A 28 -22.53 -17.72 -17.50
CA THR A 28 -21.50 -17.48 -16.50
C THR A 28 -21.34 -15.99 -16.21
N VAL A 29 -21.36 -15.65 -14.92
CA VAL A 29 -20.87 -14.34 -14.43
C VAL A 29 -19.41 -14.55 -14.02
N THR A 30 -18.52 -13.74 -14.60
CA THR A 30 -17.13 -13.68 -14.17
C THR A 30 -16.97 -12.53 -13.19
N VAL A 31 -16.41 -12.83 -12.02
CA VAL A 31 -15.99 -11.86 -11.03
C VAL A 31 -14.47 -11.79 -11.05
N THR A 32 -13.93 -10.58 -11.10
CA THR A 32 -12.48 -10.34 -11.12
C THR A 32 -12.12 -9.40 -9.98
N GLY A 33 -11.19 -9.79 -9.12
CA GLY A 33 -10.59 -8.93 -8.10
C GLY A 33 -9.85 -7.77 -8.77
N VAL A 34 -9.84 -6.63 -8.12
CA VAL A 34 -9.08 -5.44 -8.52
C VAL A 34 -7.91 -5.32 -7.56
N ASP A 35 -6.73 -5.17 -8.11
CA ASP A 35 -5.48 -4.96 -7.41
C ASP A 35 -5.27 -3.46 -7.17
N ASP A 36 -4.89 -3.06 -5.97
CA ASP A 36 -4.45 -1.70 -5.68
C ASP A 36 -3.14 -1.73 -4.87
N ASN A 37 -2.76 -0.71 -4.15
CA ASN A 37 -1.52 -0.70 -3.36
C ASN A 37 -1.79 -0.37 -1.88
N LEU A 38 -3.06 -0.43 -1.45
CA LEU A 38 -3.45 -0.09 -0.08
C LEU A 38 -3.33 -1.31 0.83
N VAL A 39 -2.77 -1.13 2.01
CA VAL A 39 -2.84 -2.15 3.08
C VAL A 39 -4.17 -1.97 3.81
N ASP A 40 -5.25 -2.51 3.27
CA ASP A 40 -6.60 -2.37 3.82
C ASP A 40 -7.24 -3.70 4.25
N GLY A 41 -6.52 -4.80 4.01
CA GLY A 41 -6.94 -6.14 4.34
C GLY A 41 -8.02 -6.69 3.40
N SER A 42 -8.53 -7.85 3.71
CA SER A 42 -9.52 -8.49 2.85
C SER A 42 -10.87 -7.80 2.89
N ILE A 43 -11.34 -7.30 1.77
CA ILE A 43 -12.60 -6.57 1.61
C ILE A 43 -13.70 -7.48 1.06
N SER A 44 -14.89 -7.37 1.64
CA SER A 44 -16.07 -8.11 1.19
C SER A 44 -17.03 -7.22 0.42
N SER A 45 -17.31 -7.59 -0.82
CA SER A 45 -18.29 -6.95 -1.68
C SER A 45 -19.47 -7.87 -2.01
N THR A 46 -20.60 -7.29 -2.43
CA THR A 46 -21.79 -8.02 -2.82
C THR A 46 -22.05 -7.87 -4.30
N ILE A 47 -22.12 -8.98 -5.00
CA ILE A 47 -22.57 -9.03 -6.39
C ILE A 47 -24.08 -9.19 -6.40
N THR A 48 -24.77 -8.25 -7.03
CA THR A 48 -26.23 -8.28 -7.19
C THR A 48 -26.61 -8.62 -8.62
N ILE A 49 -27.47 -9.61 -8.77
CA ILE A 49 -28.09 -9.99 -10.04
C ILE A 49 -29.55 -9.58 -9.99
N ALA A 50 -29.98 -8.74 -10.90
CA ALA A 50 -31.31 -8.16 -10.96
C ALA A 50 -31.88 -8.23 -12.38
N ILE A 51 -33.20 -8.30 -12.48
CA ILE A 51 -33.91 -8.09 -13.76
C ILE A 51 -33.74 -6.63 -14.17
N ASP A 52 -33.63 -6.38 -15.45
CA ASP A 52 -33.63 -5.06 -16.05
C ASP A 52 -35.04 -4.80 -16.59
N ASP A 53 -35.93 -4.29 -15.73
CA ASP A 53 -37.36 -4.13 -15.99
C ASP A 53 -37.67 -3.42 -17.34
N GLY A 54 -36.85 -2.43 -17.67
CA GLY A 54 -37.06 -1.65 -18.90
C GLY A 54 -36.72 -2.37 -20.19
N ASN A 55 -35.99 -3.51 -20.10
CA ASN A 55 -35.49 -4.27 -21.24
C ASN A 55 -35.83 -5.78 -21.14
N SER A 56 -36.67 -6.17 -20.17
CA SER A 56 -37.07 -7.55 -19.93
C SER A 56 -38.55 -7.76 -20.19
N ASP A 57 -38.98 -9.02 -20.17
CA ASP A 57 -40.41 -9.40 -20.24
C ASP A 57 -41.07 -9.04 -18.89
N ASP A 58 -42.20 -8.34 -18.93
CA ASP A 58 -42.96 -7.83 -17.77
C ASP A 58 -43.33 -8.93 -16.76
N ASP A 59 -43.44 -10.20 -17.19
CA ASP A 59 -43.71 -11.34 -16.32
C ASP A 59 -42.56 -11.61 -15.32
N PHE A 60 -41.36 -11.05 -15.57
CA PHE A 60 -40.16 -11.22 -14.72
C PHE A 60 -39.88 -10.02 -13.81
N ASP A 61 -40.59 -8.89 -13.95
CA ASP A 61 -40.30 -7.67 -13.17
C ASP A 61 -40.41 -7.85 -11.67
N ALA A 62 -41.28 -8.76 -11.22
CA ALA A 62 -41.44 -9.05 -9.80
C ALA A 62 -40.44 -10.05 -9.22
N VAL A 63 -39.48 -10.53 -10.02
CA VAL A 63 -38.45 -11.49 -9.54
C VAL A 63 -37.47 -10.76 -8.62
N ALA A 64 -37.33 -11.29 -7.40
CA ALA A 64 -36.44 -10.71 -6.41
C ALA A 64 -34.95 -10.84 -6.84
N ASN A 65 -34.20 -9.78 -6.59
CA ASN A 65 -32.75 -9.77 -6.80
C ASN A 65 -32.08 -10.91 -6.06
N GLN A 66 -31.04 -11.45 -6.66
CA GLN A 66 -30.18 -12.47 -6.05
C GLN A 66 -28.82 -11.83 -5.76
N THR A 67 -28.17 -12.30 -4.69
CA THR A 67 -26.87 -11.77 -4.28
C THR A 67 -25.86 -12.87 -4.01
N VAL A 68 -24.59 -12.55 -4.29
CA VAL A 68 -23.43 -13.39 -3.99
C VAL A 68 -22.41 -12.54 -3.25
N SER A 69 -21.90 -13.01 -2.11
CA SER A 69 -20.80 -12.37 -1.41
C SER A 69 -19.47 -12.79 -2.06
N VAL A 70 -18.59 -11.83 -2.25
CA VAL A 70 -17.23 -12.01 -2.78
C VAL A 70 -16.27 -11.36 -1.79
N THR A 71 -15.14 -12.01 -1.56
CA THR A 71 -14.04 -11.43 -0.77
C THR A 71 -12.85 -11.26 -1.71
N THR A 72 -12.35 -10.02 -1.83
CA THR A 72 -11.05 -9.72 -2.42
C THR A 72 -10.01 -9.82 -1.30
N THR A 73 -8.97 -10.56 -1.53
CA THR A 73 -7.85 -10.68 -0.57
C THR A 73 -6.78 -9.67 -0.93
N ASP A 74 -6.37 -8.88 0.06
CA ASP A 74 -5.25 -7.98 -0.02
C ASP A 74 -3.93 -8.76 -0.03
N ASP A 75 -3.00 -8.41 -0.90
CA ASP A 75 -1.65 -8.97 -0.97
C ASP A 75 -0.55 -7.93 -0.71
N ASP A 76 -0.94 -6.69 -0.36
CA ASP A 76 -0.03 -5.64 0.07
C ASP A 76 0.40 -5.82 1.52
N VAL A 77 1.64 -5.45 1.79
CA VAL A 77 2.24 -5.56 3.12
C VAL A 77 2.92 -4.25 3.49
N ALA A 78 2.53 -3.69 4.63
CA ALA A 78 3.18 -2.49 5.16
C ALA A 78 4.67 -2.74 5.45
N GLY A 79 5.49 -1.79 5.02
CA GLY A 79 6.93 -1.85 5.21
C GLY A 79 7.62 -0.67 4.54
N PHE A 80 8.94 -0.63 4.67
CA PHE A 80 9.76 0.32 3.95
C PHE A 80 11.10 -0.28 3.52
N THR A 81 11.56 0.13 2.36
CA THR A 81 12.83 -0.27 1.78
C THR A 81 13.86 0.83 1.94
N ILE A 82 15.08 0.45 2.36
CA ILE A 82 16.24 1.33 2.49
C ILE A 82 17.25 0.96 1.43
N VAL A 83 17.79 1.99 0.74
CA VAL A 83 18.87 1.82 -0.23
C VAL A 83 20.02 2.75 0.14
N GLU A 84 21.19 2.18 0.42
CA GLU A 84 22.44 2.91 0.65
C GLU A 84 23.03 3.40 -0.67
N SER A 85 23.58 4.61 -0.69
CA SER A 85 24.38 5.08 -1.82
C SER A 85 25.61 4.17 -1.97
N ASP A 86 25.99 3.82 -3.18
CA ASP A 86 27.18 3.00 -3.48
C ASP A 86 27.25 1.63 -2.75
N GLY A 87 26.15 1.20 -2.09
CA GLY A 87 26.02 -0.11 -1.43
C GLY A 87 26.66 -0.21 -0.04
N SER A 88 27.16 0.90 0.51
CA SER A 88 27.62 1.04 1.91
C SER A 88 27.55 2.50 2.34
N THR A 89 27.34 2.74 3.63
CA THR A 89 27.32 4.10 4.19
C THR A 89 28.62 4.37 4.93
N GLU A 90 29.44 5.28 4.38
CA GLU A 90 30.75 5.65 4.93
C GLU A 90 30.90 7.17 5.06
N VAL A 91 31.23 7.64 6.25
CA VAL A 91 31.53 9.05 6.51
C VAL A 91 32.86 9.18 7.26
N ALA A 92 33.50 10.32 7.16
CA ALA A 92 34.73 10.61 7.86
C ALA A 92 34.54 11.73 8.86
N GLU A 93 35.33 11.74 9.95
CA GLU A 93 35.37 12.81 10.98
C GLU A 93 35.62 14.21 10.40
N SER A 94 36.21 14.30 9.21
CA SER A 94 36.39 15.57 8.49
C SER A 94 35.06 16.22 8.05
N GLY A 95 33.92 15.65 8.42
CA GLY A 95 32.57 16.16 8.11
C GLY A 95 32.09 15.75 6.72
N THR A 96 32.58 14.66 6.15
CA THR A 96 32.03 14.15 4.88
C THR A 96 30.61 13.65 5.10
N THR A 97 29.84 13.64 4.03
CA THR A 97 28.45 13.18 4.04
C THR A 97 28.27 11.97 3.14
N ASP A 98 27.34 11.12 3.53
CA ASP A 98 26.81 10.04 2.72
C ASP A 98 25.28 10.03 2.80
N THR A 99 24.62 9.31 1.89
CA THR A 99 23.16 9.32 1.82
C THR A 99 22.57 7.92 1.73
N VAL A 100 21.42 7.77 2.35
CA VAL A 100 20.53 6.62 2.13
C VAL A 100 19.16 7.12 1.71
N THR A 101 18.44 6.32 0.94
CA THR A 101 17.04 6.62 0.58
C THR A 101 16.10 5.64 1.24
N VAL A 102 14.91 6.12 1.60
CA VAL A 102 13.80 5.33 2.16
C VAL A 102 12.59 5.53 1.29
N VAL A 103 11.84 4.46 1.05
CA VAL A 103 10.55 4.47 0.36
C VAL A 103 9.63 3.46 1.03
N LEU A 104 8.33 3.71 1.09
CA LEU A 104 7.37 2.73 1.59
C LEU A 104 7.15 1.62 0.56
N ASP A 105 6.78 0.43 1.03
CA ASP A 105 6.54 -0.75 0.19
C ASP A 105 5.08 -0.85 -0.25
N ALA A 106 4.15 -0.15 0.45
CA ALA A 106 2.73 -0.06 0.12
C ALA A 106 2.18 1.33 0.41
N GLN A 107 1.01 1.65 -0.14
CA GLN A 107 0.36 2.94 0.02
C GLN A 107 -0.33 3.05 1.39
N PRO A 108 0.00 4.05 2.22
CA PRO A 108 -0.71 4.29 3.47
C PRO A 108 -2.04 5.02 3.23
N THR A 109 -2.99 4.88 4.14
CA THR A 109 -4.24 5.65 4.16
C THR A 109 -4.10 7.02 4.81
N SER A 110 -3.08 7.18 5.65
CA SER A 110 -2.69 8.45 6.30
C SER A 110 -1.17 8.61 6.31
N ASP A 111 -0.65 9.68 6.93
CA ASP A 111 0.78 9.91 6.96
C ASP A 111 1.52 8.84 7.77
N VAL A 112 2.68 8.39 7.25
CA VAL A 112 3.66 7.55 7.96
C VAL A 112 4.89 8.39 8.28
N VAL A 113 5.22 8.49 9.56
CA VAL A 113 6.36 9.26 10.05
C VAL A 113 7.46 8.33 10.51
N ILE A 114 8.61 8.40 9.87
CA ILE A 114 9.78 7.59 10.19
C ILE A 114 10.81 8.45 10.93
N SER A 115 11.22 8.01 12.11
CA SER A 115 12.31 8.61 12.87
C SER A 115 13.64 7.99 12.49
N ILE A 116 14.66 8.82 12.45
CA ILE A 116 16.04 8.41 12.19
C ILE A 116 16.91 8.92 13.34
N SER A 117 17.66 8.01 13.96
CA SER A 117 18.63 8.35 14.99
C SER A 117 19.95 7.63 14.81
N SER A 118 21.04 8.23 15.29
CA SER A 118 22.34 7.58 15.40
C SER A 118 22.47 6.97 16.79
N GLU A 119 22.98 5.74 16.88
CA GLU A 119 23.35 5.14 18.18
C GLU A 119 24.60 5.79 18.76
N ASP A 120 25.44 6.38 17.89
CA ASP A 120 26.61 7.16 18.31
C ASP A 120 26.68 8.50 17.56
N ALA A 121 26.11 9.52 18.19
CA ALA A 121 26.09 10.88 17.65
C ALA A 121 27.46 11.57 17.80
N GLY A 122 28.41 10.98 18.52
CA GLY A 122 29.79 11.42 18.62
C GLY A 122 30.60 11.07 17.39
N GLU A 123 30.15 10.06 16.61
CA GLU A 123 30.82 9.60 15.38
C GLU A 123 30.14 10.12 14.12
N ALA A 124 28.80 10.08 14.11
CA ALA A 124 28.05 10.60 12.98
C ALA A 124 26.64 11.04 13.35
N THR A 125 26.16 12.09 12.73
CA THR A 125 24.83 12.65 12.88
C THR A 125 23.96 12.38 11.66
N THR A 126 22.62 12.49 11.82
CA THR A 126 21.65 12.24 10.74
C THR A 126 20.48 13.21 10.81
N THR A 127 19.74 13.36 9.73
CA THR A 127 18.47 14.09 9.70
C THR A 127 17.40 13.36 10.50
N GLY A 128 16.50 14.08 11.17
CA GLY A 128 15.66 13.54 12.24
C GLY A 128 14.44 12.72 11.85
N THR A 129 13.66 13.13 10.82
CA THR A 129 12.41 12.46 10.43
C THR A 129 12.12 12.56 8.94
N LEU A 130 11.43 11.55 8.41
CA LEU A 130 10.79 11.57 7.10
C LEU A 130 9.28 11.44 7.28
N THR A 131 8.51 12.02 6.38
CA THR A 131 7.05 11.88 6.35
C THR A 131 6.60 11.46 4.96
N PHE A 132 5.93 10.33 4.90
CA PHE A 132 5.29 9.80 3.71
C PHE A 132 3.78 9.99 3.85
N SER A 133 3.14 10.43 2.79
CA SER A 133 1.70 10.59 2.69
C SER A 133 1.13 9.63 1.63
N PRO A 134 -0.19 9.46 1.55
CA PRO A 134 -0.83 8.70 0.46
C PRO A 134 -0.45 9.15 -0.96
N LEU A 135 0.10 10.36 -1.11
CA LEU A 135 0.45 10.94 -2.41
C LEU A 135 1.93 10.85 -2.78
N ASN A 136 2.81 10.50 -1.84
CA ASN A 136 4.26 10.45 -2.08
C ASN A 136 4.96 9.23 -1.48
N TRP A 137 4.18 8.23 -1.09
CA TRP A 137 4.66 7.01 -0.43
C TRP A 137 5.69 6.23 -1.27
N ASP A 138 5.52 6.22 -2.59
CA ASP A 138 6.37 5.56 -3.59
C ASP A 138 7.56 6.41 -4.06
N THR A 139 7.71 7.62 -3.52
CA THR A 139 8.78 8.54 -3.87
C THR A 139 9.90 8.45 -2.83
N PRO A 140 11.09 7.93 -3.20
CA PRO A 140 12.20 7.80 -2.26
C PRO A 140 12.59 9.13 -1.63
N GLN A 141 12.68 9.18 -0.31
CA GLN A 141 13.16 10.32 0.46
C GLN A 141 14.59 10.07 0.96
N THR A 142 15.42 11.10 0.96
CA THR A 142 16.84 10.99 1.27
C THR A 142 17.14 11.36 2.72
N ILE A 143 17.89 10.50 3.40
CA ILE A 143 18.53 10.76 4.67
C ILE A 143 19.99 11.12 4.37
N THR A 144 20.48 12.23 4.94
CA THR A 144 21.89 12.58 4.91
C THR A 144 22.55 12.21 6.22
N ILE A 145 23.63 11.50 6.15
CA ILE A 145 24.50 11.10 7.27
C ILE A 145 25.77 11.92 7.17
N THR A 146 26.18 12.55 8.28
CA THR A 146 27.34 13.44 8.32
C THR A 146 28.30 12.95 9.42
N GLY A 147 29.55 12.73 9.08
CA GLY A 147 30.61 12.40 10.03
C GLY A 147 30.84 13.54 11.03
N PHE A 148 31.12 13.21 12.27
CA PHE A 148 31.37 14.15 13.35
C PHE A 148 32.85 14.15 13.72
N ASP A 149 33.46 15.33 13.87
CA ASP A 149 34.85 15.51 14.28
C ASP A 149 34.97 15.48 15.80
N ALA A 150 35.57 14.44 16.34
CA ALA A 150 35.60 14.15 17.79
C ALA A 150 36.91 14.52 18.48
N ASP A 151 37.94 15.03 17.81
CA ASP A 151 39.28 15.33 18.36
C ASP A 151 39.94 14.14 19.13
N ILE A 152 39.48 12.90 18.88
CA ILE A 152 39.93 11.68 19.57
C ILE A 152 40.63 10.77 18.53
N ILE A 153 41.72 10.13 18.90
CA ILE A 153 42.39 9.15 18.06
C ILE A 153 41.87 7.75 18.44
N ASP A 154 40.80 7.30 17.84
CA ASP A 154 40.12 6.03 18.12
C ASP A 154 40.00 5.09 16.91
N GLY A 155 40.38 5.58 15.70
CA GLY A 155 40.36 4.80 14.47
C GLY A 155 38.96 4.79 13.85
N SER A 156 38.67 3.79 13.01
CA SER A 156 37.35 3.66 12.35
C SER A 156 36.36 3.01 13.28
N ILE A 157 35.25 3.70 13.56
CA ILE A 157 34.18 3.22 14.42
C ILE A 157 32.95 2.85 13.54
N ASN A 158 32.36 1.70 13.81
CA ASN A 158 31.08 1.29 13.24
C ASN A 158 29.96 1.68 14.22
N SER A 159 29.01 2.51 13.75
CA SER A 159 27.81 2.86 14.49
C SER A 159 26.57 2.55 13.66
N ASN A 160 25.50 2.10 14.32
CA ASN A 160 24.24 1.83 13.65
C ASN A 160 23.35 3.08 13.56
N ARG A 161 22.46 3.06 12.60
CA ARG A 161 21.34 3.99 12.50
C ARG A 161 20.07 3.23 12.82
N VAL A 162 19.27 3.78 13.71
CA VAL A 162 17.92 3.27 13.98
C VAL A 162 16.95 4.06 13.12
N ILE A 163 16.25 3.35 12.24
CA ILE A 163 15.20 3.88 11.39
C ILE A 163 13.93 3.14 11.78
N ALA A 164 12.93 3.86 12.28
CA ALA A 164 11.72 3.25 12.81
C ALA A 164 10.50 4.13 12.56
N VAL A 165 9.36 3.51 12.30
CA VAL A 165 8.06 4.21 12.29
C VAL A 165 7.79 4.78 13.68
N ILE A 166 7.23 5.98 13.73
CA ILE A 166 6.76 6.60 14.99
C ILE A 166 5.30 6.22 15.16
N ASP A 167 5.07 5.17 15.96
CA ASP A 167 3.76 4.75 16.43
C ASP A 167 2.96 5.93 17.02
N GLY A 168 1.65 5.92 16.87
CA GLY A 168 0.72 6.92 17.42
C GLY A 168 0.63 8.25 16.65
N ILE A 169 1.46 8.48 15.63
CA ILE A 169 1.33 9.58 14.64
C ILE A 169 1.48 9.11 13.20
N SER A 170 1.62 7.81 13.00
CA SER A 170 1.69 7.16 11.70
C SER A 170 0.39 6.41 11.39
N ASP A 171 0.26 5.95 10.17
CA ASP A 171 -0.83 5.06 9.74
C ASP A 171 -0.78 3.76 10.53
N ASP A 172 -1.91 3.35 11.13
CA ASP A 172 -2.01 2.16 11.99
C ASP A 172 -1.61 0.85 11.26
N SER A 173 -1.65 0.82 9.92
CA SER A 173 -1.21 -0.34 9.13
C SER A 173 0.31 -0.52 9.13
N PHE A 174 1.07 0.54 9.47
CA PHE A 174 2.53 0.57 9.51
C PHE A 174 3.13 0.50 10.92
N ASP A 175 2.32 0.43 11.98
CA ASP A 175 2.73 0.39 13.40
C ASP A 175 3.16 -1.00 13.89
#